data_db6da66e9ebb927964975e1001f8ae21
#
_entry.id   db6da66e9ebb927964975e1001f8ae21
#
_cell.length_a   1.000
_cell.length_b   1.000
_cell.length_c   1.000
_cell.angle_alpha   90.00
_cell.angle_beta   90.00
_cell.angle_gamma   90.00
#
_symmetry.space_group_name_H-M   'P 1'
#
loop_
_entity.id
_entity.type
_entity.pdbx_description
1 polymer ?
#
loop_
_entity_poly.entity_id
_entity_poly.type
_entity_poly.pdbx_seq_one_letter_code
_entity_poly.pdbx_strand_id
1 'polypeptide(L)'
;MIWQSAVCQLSSAFAQVCPQPDSWMISVQFSRVVVPGPSIACPLTQSPPPAILKRSGSYAFFWKESLDLQVRVFYHDKCFDGACSASLFTRFHRECIAPAAGPTAQYSYHGLVHRAGALFDEAQFTGDENAIVDFKYSASPRITWWFDHHLSAFLTPADQAHFQACQQDPGCAARKFFDPTYTSCTSFLADIGAARFGFDTKPVADLIHWANIVDGALYESPEAAVEMAAPAMKLTLVIESTQDPAFIPRLIPLLTEMPLGEVLAQPFVAELLPPLLERHRQALELIRSRAEERDGTIFFDITDHPTEGFNKFIPYYLHPQATYSIGLSKSSFRTKVAVGSNPWTKADPGKMVNLAAICERYGGGGHARVGAISFPPDQEDKARAAAKEIVEELRAKNPIA
;
A
#
# COMPACT_ATOMS: atom_id res chain seq x y z
N MET A 1 11.31 6.15 -8.84
CA MET A 1 10.43 6.12 -7.64
C MET A 1 9.54 4.89 -7.55
N ILE A 2 9.52 3.99 -8.49
CA ILE A 2 8.72 2.75 -8.54
C ILE A 2 9.11 1.72 -7.46
N TRP A 3 9.92 2.08 -6.47
CA TRP A 3 10.53 1.14 -5.52
C TRP A 3 10.30 1.47 -4.04
N GLN A 4 9.43 2.43 -3.70
CA GLN A 4 9.23 2.77 -2.29
C GLN A 4 8.38 1.76 -1.53
N SER A 5 7.43 1.09 -2.16
CA SER A 5 6.56 0.14 -1.48
C SER A 5 7.25 -1.14 -1.00
N ALA A 6 8.31 -1.61 -1.69
CA ALA A 6 9.00 -2.85 -1.33
C ALA A 6 10.31 -2.66 -0.54
N VAL A 7 10.86 -1.46 -0.43
CA VAL A 7 12.18 -1.20 0.18
C VAL A 7 12.08 -0.47 1.53
N CYS A 8 10.92 0.06 1.89
CA CYS A 8 10.76 0.86 3.11
C CYS A 8 10.54 0.05 4.39
N GLN A 9 10.71 -1.27 4.36
CA GLN A 9 10.49 -2.12 5.53
C GLN A 9 11.73 -2.38 6.39
N LEU A 10 12.87 -1.72 6.15
CA LEU A 10 14.11 -2.07 6.84
C LEU A 10 14.87 -0.86 7.39
N SER A 11 14.52 -0.49 8.59
CA SER A 11 15.47 0.09 9.55
C SER A 11 14.91 -0.03 10.97
N SER A 12 14.92 -1.23 11.54
CA SER A 12 15.00 -1.46 12.99
C SER A 12 14.81 -2.95 13.30
N ALA A 13 15.87 -3.73 13.19
CA ALA A 13 15.95 -5.00 13.88
C ALA A 13 17.38 -5.15 14.42
N PHE A 14 17.63 -4.56 15.56
CA PHE A 14 18.65 -5.04 16.49
C PHE A 14 17.94 -5.63 17.70
N ALA A 15 18.29 -6.84 17.99
CA ALA A 15 18.35 -7.52 19.27
C ALA A 15 17.56 -8.82 19.42
N GLN A 16 18.34 -9.82 19.61
CA GLN A 16 18.26 -10.93 20.56
C GLN A 16 17.62 -12.23 20.11
N VAL A 17 18.56 -13.14 19.91
CA VAL A 17 18.44 -14.60 19.94
C VAL A 17 17.89 -15.06 21.28
N CYS A 18 16.88 -15.93 21.28
CA CYS A 18 16.62 -16.90 22.31
C CYS A 18 15.97 -18.15 21.72
N PRO A 19 16.28 -19.35 22.24
CA PRO A 19 16.15 -20.61 21.51
C PRO A 19 14.76 -21.24 21.63
N GLN A 20 14.46 -22.10 20.69
CA GLN A 20 13.29 -22.99 20.66
C GLN A 20 13.27 -23.97 21.86
N PRO A 21 12.09 -24.46 22.24
CA PRO A 21 11.80 -25.86 21.92
C PRO A 21 10.33 -26.20 21.57
N ASP A 22 10.25 -27.18 20.67
CA ASP A 22 9.29 -28.30 20.57
C ASP A 22 7.75 -28.09 20.60
N SER A 23 7.20 -28.45 19.44
CA SER A 23 6.00 -29.26 19.19
C SER A 23 4.84 -29.24 20.18
N TRP A 24 3.66 -28.77 19.75
CA TRP A 24 2.36 -29.44 19.99
C TRP A 24 1.36 -29.01 18.91
N MET A 25 0.96 -29.95 18.06
CA MET A 25 -0.23 -29.82 17.24
C MET A 25 -1.47 -29.94 18.12
N ILE A 26 -2.32 -28.92 18.12
CA ILE A 26 -3.69 -29.05 18.65
C ILE A 26 -4.65 -28.70 17.49
N SER A 27 -5.30 -29.75 17.03
CA SER A 27 -6.45 -29.68 16.12
C SER A 27 -7.67 -29.21 16.94
N VAL A 28 -8.21 -28.03 16.63
CA VAL A 28 -9.48 -27.55 17.22
C VAL A 28 -10.57 -27.62 16.15
N GLN A 29 -11.45 -28.59 16.33
CA GLN A 29 -12.74 -28.67 15.61
C GLN A 29 -13.70 -27.64 16.20
N PHE A 30 -14.16 -26.68 15.40
CA PHE A 30 -15.27 -25.80 15.76
C PHE A 30 -16.62 -26.44 15.42
N SER A 31 -17.33 -26.87 16.45
CA SER A 31 -18.75 -27.22 16.35
C SER A 31 -19.59 -25.94 16.45
N ARG A 32 -20.42 -25.69 15.45
CA ARG A 32 -21.42 -24.61 15.46
C ARG A 32 -22.48 -24.88 16.53
N VAL A 33 -22.55 -24.03 17.54
CA VAL A 33 -23.71 -23.94 18.44
C VAL A 33 -24.56 -22.77 18.00
N VAL A 34 -25.76 -23.08 17.51
CA VAL A 34 -26.80 -22.07 17.20
C VAL A 34 -27.60 -21.89 18.50
N VAL A 35 -27.59 -20.69 19.05
CA VAL A 35 -28.45 -20.29 20.18
C VAL A 35 -29.51 -19.33 19.67
N PRO A 36 -30.82 -19.64 19.83
CA PRO A 36 -31.86 -18.68 19.47
C PRO A 36 -32.03 -17.63 20.59
N GLY A 37 -31.89 -16.36 20.24
CA GLY A 37 -32.13 -15.24 21.13
C GLY A 37 -33.61 -14.81 21.11
N PRO A 38 -34.16 -14.34 22.21
CA PRO A 38 -35.57 -13.95 22.30
C PRO A 38 -35.83 -12.58 21.67
N SER A 39 -36.93 -12.53 20.89
CA SER A 39 -37.54 -11.34 20.34
C SER A 39 -38.12 -10.47 21.48
N ILE A 40 -37.59 -9.26 21.66
CA ILE A 40 -38.19 -8.26 22.58
C ILE A 40 -38.81 -7.16 21.72
N ALA A 41 -40.14 -7.12 21.71
CA ALA A 41 -40.92 -6.03 21.17
C ALA A 41 -40.86 -4.83 22.14
N CYS A 42 -40.45 -3.68 21.64
CA CYS A 42 -40.44 -2.42 22.38
C CYS A 42 -41.77 -1.69 22.13
N PRO A 43 -42.53 -1.28 23.14
CA PRO A 43 -43.76 -0.52 22.96
C PRO A 43 -43.45 0.97 22.70
N LEU A 44 -44.06 1.52 21.64
CA LEU A 44 -44.06 2.93 21.31
C LEU A 44 -44.83 3.70 22.40
N THR A 45 -44.14 4.47 23.23
CA THR A 45 -44.75 5.50 24.08
C THR A 45 -44.79 6.82 23.31
N GLN A 46 -45.99 7.26 22.96
CA GLN A 46 -46.27 8.59 22.42
C GLN A 46 -46.07 9.63 23.52
N SER A 47 -45.18 10.58 23.31
CA SER A 47 -45.04 11.78 24.12
C SER A 47 -46.05 12.83 23.66
N PRO A 48 -46.73 13.57 24.57
CA PRO A 48 -47.63 14.63 24.18
C PRO A 48 -46.90 15.85 23.62
N PRO A 49 -47.56 16.66 22.74
CA PRO A 49 -46.95 17.84 22.15
C PRO A 49 -46.73 18.95 23.20
N PRO A 50 -45.65 19.74 23.08
CA PRO A 50 -45.40 20.85 24.00
C PRO A 50 -46.40 21.99 23.80
N ALA A 51 -46.83 22.57 24.91
CA ALA A 51 -47.76 23.70 25.00
C ALA A 51 -47.17 24.96 24.34
N ILE A 52 -47.95 25.59 23.45
CA ILE A 52 -47.58 26.84 22.77
C ILE A 52 -47.81 28.00 23.74
N LEU A 53 -46.74 28.55 24.30
CA LEU A 53 -46.74 29.86 24.96
C LEU A 53 -46.42 30.94 23.90
N LYS A 54 -47.48 31.72 23.52
CA LYS A 54 -47.31 32.92 22.72
C LYS A 54 -46.60 34.00 23.52
N ARG A 55 -45.33 34.27 23.24
CA ARG A 55 -44.66 35.54 23.57
C ARG A 55 -44.27 36.23 22.27
N SER A 56 -44.77 37.45 22.10
CA SER A 56 -44.37 38.38 21.05
C SER A 56 -42.92 38.79 21.28
N GLY A 57 -42.02 38.33 20.40
CA GLY A 57 -40.60 38.69 20.38
C GLY A 57 -40.02 38.16 19.08
N SER A 58 -39.36 39.02 18.34
CA SER A 58 -38.67 38.70 17.09
C SER A 58 -37.81 37.44 17.27
N TYR A 59 -38.22 36.34 16.65
CA TYR A 59 -37.37 35.16 16.53
C TYR A 59 -36.30 35.44 15.48
N ALA A 60 -35.09 35.82 15.91
CA ALA A 60 -33.91 35.59 15.11
C ALA A 60 -33.78 34.08 14.96
N PHE A 61 -34.12 33.55 13.77
CA PHE A 61 -33.75 32.21 13.36
C PHE A 61 -32.22 32.21 13.29
N PHE A 62 -31.55 31.81 14.34
CA PHE A 62 -30.17 31.33 14.25
C PHE A 62 -30.26 30.05 13.43
N TRP A 63 -29.99 30.18 12.12
CA TRP A 63 -29.55 29.06 11.36
C TRP A 63 -28.25 28.61 12.03
N LYS A 64 -28.29 27.50 12.77
CA LYS A 64 -27.10 26.76 13.14
C LYS A 64 -26.58 26.29 11.79
N GLU A 65 -25.59 26.98 11.24
CA GLU A 65 -24.85 26.50 10.10
C GLU A 65 -24.43 25.09 10.51
N SER A 66 -24.97 24.10 9.83
CA SER A 66 -24.50 22.72 9.95
C SER A 66 -23.07 22.76 9.46
N LEU A 67 -22.13 22.89 10.38
CA LEU A 67 -20.71 22.81 10.03
C LEU A 67 -20.52 21.40 9.45
N ASP A 68 -20.12 21.33 8.18
CA ASP A 68 -19.80 20.09 7.53
C ASP A 68 -18.71 19.37 8.30
N LEU A 69 -18.82 18.05 8.44
CA LEU A 69 -17.83 17.22 9.10
C LEU A 69 -16.54 17.22 8.26
N GLN A 70 -15.44 17.74 8.79
CA GLN A 70 -14.16 17.78 8.09
C GLN A 70 -13.40 16.49 8.31
N VAL A 71 -13.27 15.67 7.27
CA VAL A 71 -12.54 14.39 7.29
C VAL A 71 -11.25 14.53 6.51
N ARG A 72 -10.12 14.33 7.18
CA ARG A 72 -8.80 14.33 6.55
C ARG A 72 -8.31 12.91 6.39
N VAL A 73 -7.97 12.53 5.14
CA VAL A 73 -7.49 11.20 4.80
C VAL A 73 -6.01 11.29 4.44
N PHE A 74 -5.18 10.69 5.27
CA PHE A 74 -3.75 10.54 5.06
C PHE A 74 -3.49 9.17 4.46
N TYR A 75 -2.74 9.11 3.37
CA TYR A 75 -2.53 7.88 2.59
C TYR A 75 -1.07 7.74 2.17
N HIS A 76 -0.64 6.52 1.86
CA HIS A 76 0.68 6.24 1.28
C HIS A 76 0.78 6.91 -0.09
N ASP A 77 1.62 7.95 -0.19
CA ASP A 77 1.76 8.76 -1.42
C ASP A 77 2.51 7.97 -2.51
N LYS A 78 2.14 8.24 -3.75
CA LYS A 78 2.73 7.60 -4.94
C LYS A 78 2.66 6.07 -4.92
N CYS A 79 1.64 5.54 -4.27
CA CYS A 79 1.28 4.14 -4.23
C CYS A 79 -0.14 3.95 -4.78
N PHE A 80 -0.31 2.94 -5.63
CA PHE A 80 -1.65 2.62 -6.18
C PHE A 80 -2.59 2.16 -5.06
N ASP A 81 -2.12 1.26 -4.17
CA ASP A 81 -2.92 0.80 -3.04
C ASP A 81 -3.25 1.93 -2.07
N GLY A 82 -2.30 2.84 -1.79
CA GLY A 82 -2.55 4.02 -0.97
C GLY A 82 -3.66 4.92 -1.53
N ALA A 83 -3.65 5.19 -2.85
CA ALA A 83 -4.69 5.96 -3.52
C ALA A 83 -6.05 5.23 -3.52
N CYS A 84 -6.06 3.92 -3.80
CA CYS A 84 -7.26 3.08 -3.77
C CYS A 84 -7.85 2.99 -2.36
N SER A 85 -7.00 2.79 -1.34
CA SER A 85 -7.41 2.75 0.07
C SER A 85 -8.03 4.05 0.53
N ALA A 86 -7.45 5.21 0.14
CA ALA A 86 -8.02 6.52 0.45
C ALA A 86 -9.38 6.74 -0.22
N SER A 87 -9.54 6.31 -1.47
CA SER A 87 -10.80 6.38 -2.20
C SER A 87 -11.86 5.47 -1.57
N LEU A 88 -11.50 4.22 -1.28
CA LEU A 88 -12.39 3.26 -0.67
C LEU A 88 -12.81 3.68 0.74
N PHE A 89 -11.87 4.19 1.56
CA PHE A 89 -12.19 4.75 2.87
C PHE A 89 -13.19 5.89 2.76
N THR A 90 -13.00 6.81 1.82
CA THR A 90 -13.91 7.94 1.59
C THR A 90 -15.32 7.46 1.28
N ARG A 91 -15.47 6.50 0.38
CA ARG A 91 -16.76 5.93 0.00
C ARG A 91 -17.39 5.18 1.18
N PHE A 92 -16.65 4.29 1.84
CA PHE A 92 -17.08 3.58 3.03
C PHE A 92 -17.56 4.54 4.13
N HIS A 93 -16.75 5.56 4.44
CA HIS A 93 -17.06 6.54 5.46
C HIS A 93 -18.32 7.33 5.11
N ARG A 94 -18.44 7.78 3.86
CA ARG A 94 -19.60 8.52 3.36
C ARG A 94 -20.89 7.69 3.42
N GLU A 95 -20.83 6.40 3.08
CA GLU A 95 -22.01 5.55 2.99
C GLU A 95 -22.42 4.93 4.33
N CYS A 96 -21.45 4.58 5.21
CA CYS A 96 -21.73 3.81 6.41
C CYS A 96 -21.55 4.60 7.72
N ILE A 97 -20.72 5.65 7.74
CA ILE A 97 -20.34 6.36 8.97
C ILE A 97 -20.97 7.76 9.02
N ALA A 98 -20.75 8.59 8.01
CA ALA A 98 -21.21 9.97 7.96
C ALA A 98 -22.74 10.14 8.10
N PRO A 99 -23.60 9.26 7.56
CA PRO A 99 -25.06 9.40 7.74
C PRO A 99 -25.51 9.41 9.19
N ALA A 100 -24.81 8.70 10.08
CA ALA A 100 -25.11 8.68 11.51
C ALA A 100 -24.67 9.96 12.24
N ALA A 101 -23.72 10.71 11.65
CA ALA A 101 -23.22 11.96 12.24
C ALA A 101 -24.11 13.18 11.93
N GLY A 102 -24.99 13.10 10.92
CA GLY A 102 -25.96 14.13 10.55
C GLY A 102 -25.46 15.27 9.65
N PRO A 103 -24.23 15.82 9.78
CA PRO A 103 -23.69 16.81 8.84
C PRO A 103 -23.19 16.17 7.55
N THR A 104 -23.12 16.99 6.48
CA THR A 104 -22.44 16.59 5.23
C THR A 104 -20.93 16.47 5.48
N ALA A 105 -20.30 15.34 5.08
CA ALA A 105 -18.88 15.17 5.23
C ALA A 105 -18.12 15.77 4.05
N GLN A 106 -17.05 16.53 4.35
CA GLN A 106 -16.09 17.08 3.40
C GLN A 106 -14.76 16.37 3.57
N TYR A 107 -14.19 15.88 2.46
CA TYR A 107 -12.96 15.09 2.49
C TYR A 107 -11.79 15.86 1.89
N SER A 108 -10.63 15.74 2.54
CA SER A 108 -9.35 16.23 2.02
C SER A 108 -8.28 15.16 2.12
N TYR A 109 -7.33 15.14 1.16
CA TYR A 109 -6.37 14.06 0.98
C TYR A 109 -4.94 14.55 1.14
N HIS A 110 -4.12 13.83 1.92
CA HIS A 110 -2.77 14.22 2.28
C HIS A 110 -1.82 13.03 2.13
N GLY A 111 -0.91 13.11 1.15
CA GLY A 111 0.07 12.05 0.91
C GLY A 111 1.13 11.98 2.00
N LEU A 112 1.39 10.78 2.51
CA LEU A 112 2.46 10.47 3.45
C LEU A 112 3.58 9.75 2.72
N VAL A 113 4.82 10.15 2.98
CA VAL A 113 6.01 9.53 2.40
C VAL A 113 6.91 8.97 3.49
N HIS A 114 7.56 7.85 3.19
CA HIS A 114 8.59 7.31 4.05
C HIS A 114 9.84 8.20 3.99
N ARG A 115 10.25 8.71 5.13
CA ARG A 115 11.43 9.56 5.28
C ARG A 115 12.14 9.27 6.59
N ALA A 116 13.41 9.63 6.67
CA ALA A 116 14.13 9.61 7.94
C ALA A 116 13.59 10.67 8.91
N GLY A 117 13.54 10.36 10.19
CA GLY A 117 13.02 11.26 11.23
C GLY A 117 11.51 11.14 11.44
N ALA A 118 10.85 12.22 11.82
CA ALA A 118 9.41 12.23 12.10
C ALA A 118 8.61 12.00 10.81
N LEU A 119 7.81 10.94 10.79
CA LEU A 119 6.93 10.61 9.67
C LEU A 119 5.68 11.47 9.66
N PHE A 120 5.20 11.87 10.82
CA PHE A 120 3.97 12.61 11.00
C PHE A 120 4.25 14.03 11.49
N ASP A 121 3.46 14.97 10.99
CA ASP A 121 3.37 16.33 11.52
C ASP A 121 2.00 16.47 12.20
N GLU A 122 1.99 16.47 13.52
CA GLU A 122 0.76 16.59 14.35
C GLU A 122 -0.08 17.83 14.00
N ALA A 123 0.56 18.89 13.49
CA ALA A 123 -0.15 20.10 13.07
C ALA A 123 -1.04 19.88 11.84
N GLN A 124 -0.85 18.79 11.11
CA GLN A 124 -1.67 18.44 9.96
C GLN A 124 -2.98 17.71 10.34
N PHE A 125 -3.07 17.13 11.54
CA PHE A 125 -4.25 16.40 12.00
C PHE A 125 -5.32 17.37 12.53
N THR A 126 -5.90 18.17 11.63
CA THR A 126 -6.82 19.26 11.97
C THR A 126 -8.28 19.00 11.57
N GLY A 127 -8.59 17.82 11.03
CA GLY A 127 -9.96 17.41 10.76
C GLY A 127 -10.75 17.14 12.05
N ASP A 128 -12.06 17.17 11.97
CA ASP A 128 -12.93 16.62 12.99
C ASP A 128 -12.70 15.12 13.14
N GLU A 129 -12.45 14.45 11.99
CA GLU A 129 -11.90 13.10 11.90
C GLU A 129 -10.63 13.08 11.03
N ASN A 130 -9.64 12.31 11.47
CA ASN A 130 -8.41 12.10 10.73
C ASN A 130 -8.19 10.61 10.54
N ALA A 131 -8.08 10.16 9.29
CA ALA A 131 -7.84 8.77 8.92
C ALA A 131 -6.43 8.61 8.37
N ILE A 132 -5.75 7.53 8.74
CA ILE A 132 -4.54 7.07 8.05
C ILE A 132 -4.85 5.71 7.42
N VAL A 133 -4.58 5.56 6.12
CA VAL A 133 -4.76 4.32 5.36
C VAL A 133 -3.48 3.95 4.64
N ASP A 134 -3.15 2.66 4.61
CA ASP A 134 -1.98 2.10 3.93
C ASP A 134 -0.65 2.72 4.38
N PHE A 135 -0.56 3.12 5.64
CA PHE A 135 0.65 3.73 6.18
C PHE A 135 0.82 3.44 7.67
N LYS A 136 2.05 3.68 8.17
CA LYS A 136 2.48 3.47 9.54
C LYS A 136 1.49 3.93 10.59
N TYR A 137 1.50 3.24 11.73
CA TYR A 137 0.70 3.61 12.90
C TYR A 137 1.14 4.95 13.50
N SER A 138 0.18 5.73 13.94
CA SER A 138 0.41 6.90 14.77
C SER A 138 -0.36 6.76 16.10
N ALA A 139 0.35 6.97 17.21
CA ALA A 139 -0.25 7.00 18.54
C ALA A 139 -0.95 8.33 18.86
N SER A 140 -1.00 9.27 17.91
CA SER A 140 -1.69 10.56 18.11
C SER A 140 -3.15 10.35 18.49
N PRO A 141 -3.65 11.04 19.54
CA PRO A 141 -5.08 10.99 19.91
C PRO A 141 -5.98 11.68 18.87
N ARG A 142 -5.41 12.42 17.92
CA ARG A 142 -6.15 13.05 16.83
C ARG A 142 -6.48 12.10 15.69
N ILE A 143 -5.84 10.90 15.63
CA ILE A 143 -6.14 9.89 14.61
C ILE A 143 -7.36 9.08 15.05
N THR A 144 -8.45 9.27 14.33
CA THR A 144 -9.74 8.59 14.54
C THR A 144 -9.80 7.23 13.86
N TRP A 145 -9.29 7.13 12.63
CA TRP A 145 -9.30 5.90 11.84
C TRP A 145 -7.90 5.50 11.43
N TRP A 146 -7.61 4.20 11.45
CA TRP A 146 -6.37 3.64 10.95
C TRP A 146 -6.57 2.26 10.35
N PHE A 147 -6.04 2.05 9.14
CA PHE A 147 -6.01 0.77 8.43
C PHE A 147 -4.63 0.56 7.86
N ASP A 148 -4.00 -0.57 8.16
CA ASP A 148 -2.71 -0.95 7.57
C ASP A 148 -2.53 -2.47 7.57
N HIS A 149 -1.78 -2.96 6.59
CA HIS A 149 -1.46 -4.37 6.40
C HIS A 149 0.06 -4.65 6.38
N HIS A 150 0.90 -3.64 6.52
CA HIS A 150 2.34 -3.81 6.45
C HIS A 150 2.91 -4.46 7.71
N LEU A 151 3.77 -5.49 7.56
CA LEU A 151 4.52 -6.08 8.70
C LEU A 151 5.30 -5.03 9.50
N SER A 152 5.72 -3.96 8.85
CA SER A 152 6.45 -2.84 9.44
C SER A 152 5.57 -1.69 9.91
N ALA A 153 4.27 -1.91 10.15
CA ALA A 153 3.29 -0.89 10.53
C ALA A 153 3.72 -0.06 11.75
N PHE A 154 4.38 -0.68 12.72
CA PHE A 154 4.82 -0.04 13.94
C PHE A 154 6.29 0.38 13.85
N LEU A 155 6.58 1.66 14.11
CA LEU A 155 7.94 2.20 14.08
C LEU A 155 8.73 1.82 15.32
N THR A 156 8.05 1.73 16.46
CA THR A 156 8.65 1.44 17.76
C THR A 156 7.84 0.41 18.53
N PRO A 157 8.45 -0.31 19.50
CA PRO A 157 7.69 -1.16 20.42
C PRO A 157 6.60 -0.39 21.21
N ALA A 158 6.80 0.91 21.44
CA ALA A 158 5.82 1.75 22.12
C ALA A 158 4.55 1.96 21.25
N ASP A 159 4.70 2.11 19.93
CA ASP A 159 3.55 2.21 19.01
C ASP A 159 2.74 0.92 19.02
N GLN A 160 3.43 -0.22 19.01
CA GLN A 160 2.77 -1.53 19.07
C GLN A 160 2.03 -1.73 20.41
N ALA A 161 2.65 -1.36 21.52
CA ALA A 161 2.03 -1.44 22.85
C ALA A 161 0.82 -0.50 22.95
N HIS A 162 0.91 0.71 22.41
CA HIS A 162 -0.22 1.67 22.33
C HIS A 162 -1.37 1.09 21.49
N PHE A 163 -1.10 0.49 20.34
CA PHE A 163 -2.12 -0.18 19.52
C PHE A 163 -2.78 -1.35 20.28
N GLN A 164 -1.99 -2.18 20.99
CA GLN A 164 -2.53 -3.27 21.79
C GLN A 164 -3.44 -2.78 22.92
N ALA A 165 -3.07 -1.69 23.58
CA ALA A 165 -3.93 -1.04 24.59
C ALA A 165 -5.21 -0.48 23.96
N CYS A 166 -5.11 0.13 22.77
CA CYS A 166 -6.25 0.60 21.99
C CYS A 166 -7.23 -0.54 21.66
N GLN A 167 -6.76 -1.74 21.37
CA GLN A 167 -7.63 -2.89 21.09
C GLN A 167 -8.43 -3.39 22.33
N GLN A 168 -8.06 -2.96 23.54
CA GLN A 168 -8.83 -3.23 24.76
C GLN A 168 -9.96 -2.21 25.01
N ASP A 169 -9.92 -1.05 24.34
CA ASP A 169 -10.96 -0.04 24.37
C ASP A 169 -11.92 -0.23 23.20
N PRO A 170 -13.22 -0.52 23.43
CA PRO A 170 -14.18 -0.78 22.36
C PRO A 170 -14.32 0.35 21.35
N GLY A 171 -14.18 1.61 21.78
CA GLY A 171 -14.29 2.77 20.89
C GLY A 171 -13.08 2.90 19.96
N CYS A 172 -11.89 2.64 20.49
CA CYS A 172 -10.65 2.64 19.73
C CYS A 172 -10.56 1.42 18.80
N ALA A 173 -10.86 0.22 19.31
CA ALA A 173 -10.86 -1.02 18.54
C ALA A 173 -11.87 -1.05 17.39
N ALA A 174 -12.92 -0.24 17.46
CA ALA A 174 -13.92 -0.10 16.40
C ALA A 174 -13.42 0.74 15.20
N ARG A 175 -12.23 1.38 15.30
CA ARG A 175 -11.75 2.36 14.32
C ARG A 175 -10.29 2.17 13.90
N LYS A 176 -9.54 1.30 14.57
CA LYS A 176 -8.12 1.04 14.26
C LYS A 176 -7.89 -0.43 13.98
N PHE A 177 -7.49 -0.74 12.75
CA PHE A 177 -7.43 -2.09 12.23
C PHE A 177 -6.05 -2.39 11.64
N PHE A 178 -5.56 -3.59 11.92
CA PHE A 178 -4.27 -4.08 11.43
C PHE A 178 -4.33 -5.58 11.19
N ASP A 179 -3.95 -6.01 9.99
CA ASP A 179 -3.78 -7.42 9.68
C ASP A 179 -2.73 -7.60 8.56
N PRO A 180 -1.51 -8.10 8.88
CA PRO A 180 -0.44 -8.26 7.90
C PRO A 180 -0.62 -9.49 6.98
N THR A 181 -1.71 -10.22 7.08
CA THR A 181 -2.02 -11.34 6.18
C THR A 181 -2.71 -10.90 4.89
N TYR A 182 -3.23 -9.67 4.86
CA TYR A 182 -3.85 -9.12 3.66
C TYR A 182 -2.82 -8.69 2.62
N THR A 183 -3.17 -8.87 1.36
CA THR A 183 -2.31 -8.53 0.22
C THR A 183 -2.27 -7.03 -0.04
N SER A 184 -3.39 -6.31 0.19
CA SER A 184 -3.49 -4.85 0.04
C SER A 184 -4.33 -4.25 1.17
N CYS A 185 -4.04 -3.00 1.52
CA CYS A 185 -4.86 -2.26 2.47
C CYS A 185 -6.26 -2.01 1.92
N THR A 186 -6.41 -1.83 0.61
CA THR A 186 -7.71 -1.69 -0.06
C THR A 186 -8.60 -2.91 0.19
N SER A 187 -8.09 -4.14 0.01
CA SER A 187 -8.88 -5.35 0.29
C SER A 187 -9.18 -5.53 1.76
N PHE A 188 -8.22 -5.23 2.62
CA PHE A 188 -8.40 -5.26 4.07
C PHE A 188 -9.53 -4.32 4.53
N LEU A 189 -9.51 -3.07 4.05
CA LEU A 189 -10.54 -2.08 4.35
C LEU A 189 -11.91 -2.52 3.83
N ALA A 190 -11.96 -3.09 2.61
CA ALA A 190 -13.19 -3.61 2.04
C ALA A 190 -13.84 -4.69 2.93
N ASP A 191 -13.04 -5.66 3.38
CA ASP A 191 -13.52 -6.76 4.22
C ASP A 191 -13.97 -6.28 5.60
N ILE A 192 -13.22 -5.37 6.24
CA ILE A 192 -13.64 -4.74 7.51
C ILE A 192 -14.92 -3.93 7.32
N GLY A 193 -15.02 -3.12 6.25
CA GLY A 193 -16.20 -2.34 5.91
C GLY A 193 -17.43 -3.21 5.74
N ALA A 194 -17.32 -4.30 4.97
CA ALA A 194 -18.41 -5.23 4.74
C ALA A 194 -18.81 -5.98 6.02
N ALA A 195 -17.84 -6.56 6.73
CA ALA A 195 -18.11 -7.44 7.87
C ALA A 195 -18.64 -6.70 9.10
N ARG A 196 -18.17 -5.46 9.35
CA ARG A 196 -18.48 -4.73 10.58
C ARG A 196 -19.49 -3.60 10.38
N PHE A 197 -19.60 -3.06 9.17
CA PHE A 197 -20.39 -1.84 8.91
C PHE A 197 -21.41 -2.02 7.78
N GLY A 198 -21.47 -3.19 7.14
CA GLY A 198 -22.45 -3.47 6.08
C GLY A 198 -22.16 -2.74 4.76
N PHE A 199 -20.92 -2.33 4.54
CA PHE A 199 -20.50 -1.68 3.31
C PHE A 199 -20.65 -2.61 2.10
N ASP A 200 -21.29 -2.15 1.02
CA ASP A 200 -21.42 -2.92 -0.22
C ASP A 200 -20.15 -2.75 -1.08
N THR A 201 -19.36 -3.83 -1.16
CA THR A 201 -18.10 -3.85 -1.93
C THR A 201 -18.28 -4.19 -3.41
N LYS A 202 -19.46 -4.62 -3.84
CA LYS A 202 -19.72 -5.03 -5.23
C LYS A 202 -19.42 -3.94 -6.26
N PRO A 203 -19.82 -2.67 -6.03
CA PRO A 203 -19.55 -1.60 -7.00
C PRO A 203 -18.06 -1.28 -7.20
N VAL A 204 -17.20 -1.69 -6.25
CA VAL A 204 -15.76 -1.41 -6.22
C VAL A 204 -14.90 -2.67 -6.35
N ALA A 205 -15.50 -3.80 -6.73
CA ALA A 205 -14.82 -5.10 -6.81
C ALA A 205 -13.62 -5.09 -7.76
N ASP A 206 -13.71 -4.38 -8.90
CA ASP A 206 -12.60 -4.23 -9.86
C ASP A 206 -11.42 -3.45 -9.25
N LEU A 207 -11.70 -2.38 -8.51
CA LEU A 207 -10.67 -1.60 -7.80
C LEU A 207 -9.94 -2.47 -6.76
N ILE A 208 -10.69 -3.24 -5.96
CA ILE A 208 -10.13 -4.14 -4.94
C ILE A 208 -9.27 -5.22 -5.60
N HIS A 209 -9.75 -5.80 -6.69
CA HIS A 209 -9.02 -6.80 -7.47
C HIS A 209 -7.66 -6.27 -7.94
N TRP A 210 -7.65 -5.08 -8.57
CA TRP A 210 -6.41 -4.50 -9.06
C TRP A 210 -5.48 -4.02 -7.96
N ALA A 211 -5.99 -3.54 -6.83
CA ALA A 211 -5.17 -3.21 -5.67
C ALA A 211 -4.38 -4.44 -5.18
N ASN A 212 -5.04 -5.60 -5.06
CA ASN A 212 -4.38 -6.85 -4.71
C ASN A 212 -3.33 -7.28 -5.74
N ILE A 213 -3.62 -7.17 -7.04
CA ILE A 213 -2.67 -7.55 -8.10
C ILE A 213 -1.43 -6.67 -8.05
N VAL A 214 -1.61 -5.35 -7.94
CA VAL A 214 -0.50 -4.38 -8.00
C VAL A 214 0.37 -4.47 -6.75
N ASP A 215 -0.23 -4.45 -5.58
CA ASP A 215 0.50 -4.42 -4.31
C ASP A 215 1.17 -5.77 -4.01
N GLY A 216 0.43 -6.86 -4.19
CA GLY A 216 0.94 -8.22 -4.02
C GLY A 216 1.83 -8.72 -5.16
N ALA A 217 1.99 -7.96 -6.24
CA ALA A 217 2.67 -8.40 -7.47
C ALA A 217 2.07 -9.72 -8.02
N LEU A 218 0.75 -9.88 -7.93
CA LEU A 218 0.01 -11.09 -8.30
C LEU A 218 -0.40 -11.11 -9.78
N TYR A 219 0.42 -10.52 -10.64
CA TYR A 219 0.18 -10.56 -12.09
C TYR A 219 0.20 -12.00 -12.61
N GLU A 220 -0.74 -12.32 -13.50
CA GLU A 220 -0.87 -13.67 -14.07
C GLU A 220 0.34 -14.08 -14.93
N SER A 221 1.01 -13.10 -15.54
CA SER A 221 2.19 -13.32 -16.38
C SER A 221 3.11 -12.11 -16.43
N PRO A 222 4.38 -12.28 -16.90
CA PRO A 222 5.29 -11.17 -17.17
C PRO A 222 4.70 -10.14 -18.14
N GLU A 223 3.92 -10.57 -19.14
CA GLU A 223 3.24 -9.71 -20.11
C GLU A 223 2.23 -8.81 -19.40
N ALA A 224 1.39 -9.37 -18.51
CA ALA A 224 0.42 -8.61 -17.73
C ALA A 224 1.09 -7.53 -16.87
N ALA A 225 2.29 -7.80 -16.36
CA ALA A 225 3.06 -6.86 -15.55
C ALA A 225 3.79 -5.77 -16.35
N VAL A 226 4.12 -6.02 -17.64
CA VAL A 226 5.05 -5.16 -18.41
C VAL A 226 4.37 -4.44 -19.57
N GLU A 227 3.42 -5.06 -20.26
CA GLU A 227 2.83 -4.49 -21.49
C GLU A 227 1.86 -3.31 -21.26
N MET A 228 1.58 -2.99 -20.00
CA MET A 228 0.69 -1.87 -19.64
C MET A 228 -0.69 -1.94 -20.33
N ALA A 229 -1.23 -3.15 -20.54
CA ALA A 229 -2.51 -3.33 -21.23
C ALA A 229 -3.69 -2.85 -20.38
N ALA A 230 -3.73 -3.25 -19.12
CA ALA A 230 -4.83 -2.92 -18.21
C ALA A 230 -4.83 -1.43 -17.79
N PRO A 231 -6.01 -0.81 -17.63
CA PRO A 231 -6.14 0.55 -17.11
C PRO A 231 -5.45 0.78 -15.77
N ALA A 232 -5.54 -0.19 -14.85
CA ALA A 232 -4.90 -0.13 -13.54
C ALA A 232 -3.37 0.01 -13.65
N MET A 233 -2.73 -0.71 -14.57
CA MET A 233 -1.28 -0.63 -14.79
C MET A 233 -0.84 0.76 -15.28
N LYS A 234 -1.64 1.37 -16.15
CA LYS A 234 -1.40 2.74 -16.63
C LYS A 234 -1.61 3.77 -15.53
N LEU A 235 -2.65 3.60 -14.70
CA LEU A 235 -2.90 4.45 -13.53
C LEU A 235 -1.77 4.33 -12.51
N THR A 236 -1.29 3.10 -12.23
CA THR A 236 -0.13 2.86 -11.38
C THR A 236 1.09 3.63 -11.89
N LEU A 237 1.37 3.53 -13.20
CA LEU A 237 2.49 4.25 -13.81
C LEU A 237 2.38 5.78 -13.62
N VAL A 238 1.19 6.36 -13.77
CA VAL A 238 0.96 7.81 -13.59
C VAL A 238 1.07 8.19 -12.11
N ILE A 239 0.43 7.44 -11.20
CA ILE A 239 0.46 7.68 -9.74
C ILE A 239 1.89 7.68 -9.22
N GLU A 240 2.68 6.68 -9.57
CA GLU A 240 4.06 6.54 -9.12
C GLU A 240 5.02 7.57 -9.71
N SER A 241 4.69 8.09 -10.89
CA SER A 241 5.57 9.01 -11.64
C SER A 241 5.25 10.48 -11.45
N THR A 242 4.06 10.84 -10.96
CA THR A 242 3.63 12.24 -10.84
C THR A 242 4.54 13.03 -9.89
N GLN A 243 4.80 14.29 -10.25
CA GLN A 243 5.50 15.25 -9.38
C GLN A 243 4.55 16.35 -8.86
N ASP A 244 3.32 16.41 -9.38
CA ASP A 244 2.31 17.35 -8.91
C ASP A 244 1.67 16.83 -7.61
N PRO A 245 1.84 17.51 -6.47
CA PRO A 245 1.25 17.09 -5.19
C PRO A 245 -0.29 17.15 -5.19
N ALA A 246 -0.90 17.88 -6.12
CA ALA A 246 -2.35 17.97 -6.24
C ALA A 246 -2.95 16.84 -7.12
N PHE A 247 -2.11 16.07 -7.82
CA PHE A 247 -2.59 15.06 -8.78
C PHE A 247 -3.36 13.94 -8.10
N ILE A 248 -2.74 13.25 -7.12
CA ILE A 248 -3.35 12.11 -6.44
C ILE A 248 -4.58 12.53 -5.63
N PRO A 249 -4.59 13.65 -4.88
CA PRO A 249 -5.80 14.19 -4.25
C PRO A 249 -6.98 14.42 -5.22
N ARG A 250 -6.72 14.81 -6.47
CA ARG A 250 -7.76 14.94 -7.50
C ARG A 250 -8.23 13.60 -8.05
N LEU A 251 -7.34 12.61 -8.08
CA LEU A 251 -7.62 11.28 -8.60
C LEU A 251 -8.46 10.44 -7.63
N ILE A 252 -8.15 10.49 -6.33
CA ILE A 252 -8.77 9.67 -5.28
C ILE A 252 -10.30 9.65 -5.36
N PRO A 253 -11.03 10.79 -5.45
CA PRO A 253 -12.50 10.76 -5.50
C PRO A 253 -13.06 9.99 -6.70
N LEU A 254 -12.30 9.84 -7.78
CA LEU A 254 -12.76 9.22 -9.02
C LEU A 254 -12.66 7.68 -8.98
N LEU A 255 -11.70 7.13 -8.24
CA LEU A 255 -11.35 5.70 -8.28
C LEU A 255 -12.49 4.77 -7.83
N THR A 256 -13.41 5.23 -6.97
CA THR A 256 -14.59 4.46 -6.55
C THR A 256 -15.89 4.91 -7.22
N GLU A 257 -15.88 6.02 -7.97
CA GLU A 257 -17.08 6.60 -8.59
C GLU A 257 -17.24 6.20 -10.06
N MET A 258 -16.15 5.76 -10.71
CA MET A 258 -16.17 5.37 -12.12
C MET A 258 -15.21 4.20 -12.42
N PRO A 259 -15.43 3.44 -13.51
CA PRO A 259 -14.50 2.40 -13.94
C PRO A 259 -13.08 2.95 -14.18
N LEU A 260 -12.04 2.15 -13.89
CA LEU A 260 -10.64 2.58 -14.02
C LEU A 260 -10.28 3.07 -15.43
N GLY A 261 -10.92 2.52 -16.47
CA GLY A 261 -10.78 3.00 -17.86
C GLY A 261 -11.29 4.42 -18.06
N GLU A 262 -12.36 4.81 -17.40
CA GLU A 262 -12.90 6.16 -17.44
C GLU A 262 -12.07 7.14 -16.60
N VAL A 263 -11.53 6.69 -15.47
CA VAL A 263 -10.54 7.45 -14.69
C VAL A 263 -9.32 7.75 -15.54
N LEU A 264 -8.80 6.77 -16.27
CA LEU A 264 -7.66 6.91 -17.15
C LEU A 264 -7.94 7.90 -18.30
N ALA A 265 -9.19 8.00 -18.77
CA ALA A 265 -9.61 8.89 -19.85
C ALA A 265 -9.81 10.34 -19.38
N GLN A 266 -9.74 10.64 -18.09
CA GLN A 266 -9.83 12.02 -17.60
C GLN A 266 -8.68 12.87 -18.20
N PRO A 267 -8.94 14.06 -18.72
CA PRO A 267 -7.93 14.87 -19.42
C PRO A 267 -6.63 15.02 -18.64
N PHE A 268 -6.71 15.35 -17.34
CA PHE A 268 -5.54 15.56 -16.50
C PHE A 268 -4.72 14.28 -16.23
N VAL A 269 -5.30 13.09 -16.47
CA VAL A 269 -4.61 11.78 -16.39
C VAL A 269 -4.06 11.41 -17.76
N ALA A 270 -4.91 11.52 -18.80
CA ALA A 270 -4.58 11.10 -20.16
C ALA A 270 -3.39 11.88 -20.74
N GLU A 271 -3.27 13.17 -20.40
CA GLU A 271 -2.16 14.04 -20.85
C GLU A 271 -0.80 13.58 -20.33
N LEU A 272 -0.74 12.96 -19.14
CA LEU A 272 0.52 12.48 -18.52
C LEU A 272 0.98 11.14 -19.09
N LEU A 273 0.09 10.36 -19.68
CA LEU A 273 0.35 8.98 -20.03
C LEU A 273 1.33 8.78 -21.20
N PRO A 274 1.25 9.51 -22.34
CA PRO A 274 2.11 9.26 -23.49
C PRO A 274 3.61 9.34 -23.18
N PRO A 275 4.13 10.39 -22.52
CA PRO A 275 5.56 10.46 -22.19
C PRO A 275 6.00 9.39 -21.19
N LEU A 276 5.09 8.90 -20.32
CA LEU A 276 5.38 7.83 -19.36
C LEU A 276 5.48 6.48 -20.06
N LEU A 277 4.58 6.18 -20.98
CA LEU A 277 4.64 4.96 -21.81
C LEU A 277 5.87 4.95 -22.69
N GLU A 278 6.26 6.09 -23.25
CA GLU A 278 7.48 6.18 -24.04
C GLU A 278 8.73 5.92 -23.18
N ARG A 279 8.80 6.50 -21.98
CA ARG A 279 9.90 6.18 -21.03
C ARG A 279 9.94 4.71 -20.64
N HIS A 280 8.76 4.11 -20.42
CA HIS A 280 8.66 2.69 -20.14
C HIS A 280 9.17 1.84 -21.30
N ARG A 281 8.80 2.17 -22.54
CA ARG A 281 9.30 1.51 -23.76
C ARG A 281 10.82 1.66 -23.90
N GLN A 282 11.35 2.85 -23.65
CA GLN A 282 12.80 3.10 -23.69
C GLN A 282 13.55 2.28 -22.63
N ALA A 283 13.02 2.18 -21.42
CA ALA A 283 13.58 1.34 -20.37
C ALA A 283 13.57 -0.15 -20.76
N LEU A 284 12.49 -0.62 -21.40
CA LEU A 284 12.40 -1.99 -21.91
C LEU A 284 13.48 -2.27 -22.95
N GLU A 285 13.67 -1.38 -23.94
CA GLU A 285 14.69 -1.55 -24.99
C GLU A 285 16.11 -1.43 -24.42
N LEU A 286 16.33 -0.52 -23.49
CA LEU A 286 17.62 -0.38 -22.82
C LEU A 286 17.99 -1.67 -22.08
N ILE A 287 17.10 -2.19 -21.26
CA ILE A 287 17.33 -3.43 -20.51
C ILE A 287 17.50 -4.61 -21.48
N ARG A 288 16.69 -4.69 -22.54
CA ARG A 288 16.83 -5.72 -23.60
C ARG A 288 18.23 -5.73 -24.22
N SER A 289 18.79 -4.55 -24.47
CA SER A 289 20.13 -4.42 -25.10
C SER A 289 21.27 -4.74 -24.15
N ARG A 290 21.03 -4.79 -22.84
CA ARG A 290 22.08 -4.94 -21.80
C ARG A 290 21.92 -6.20 -20.94
N ALA A 291 20.74 -6.80 -20.93
CA ALA A 291 20.46 -7.98 -20.10
C ALA A 291 21.16 -9.22 -20.70
N GLU A 292 21.94 -9.88 -19.87
CA GLU A 292 22.56 -11.16 -20.15
C GLU A 292 21.99 -12.20 -19.19
N GLU A 293 21.41 -13.26 -19.72
CA GLU A 293 20.95 -14.40 -18.94
C GLU A 293 22.00 -15.51 -19.03
N ARG A 294 22.43 -16.00 -17.89
CA ARG A 294 23.31 -17.17 -17.78
C ARG A 294 23.00 -17.93 -16.51
N ASP A 295 22.93 -19.25 -16.62
CA ASP A 295 22.68 -20.18 -15.53
C ASP A 295 21.41 -19.76 -14.69
N GLY A 296 20.32 -19.36 -15.39
CA GLY A 296 19.06 -18.93 -14.81
C GLY A 296 19.11 -17.61 -14.03
N THR A 297 20.17 -16.82 -14.23
CA THR A 297 20.36 -15.52 -13.58
C THR A 297 20.58 -14.43 -14.61
N ILE A 298 19.74 -13.40 -14.57
CA ILE A 298 19.82 -12.22 -15.44
C ILE A 298 20.68 -11.17 -14.76
N PHE A 299 21.61 -10.59 -15.50
CA PHE A 299 22.37 -9.41 -15.08
C PHE A 299 22.28 -8.31 -16.15
N PHE A 300 22.10 -7.06 -15.71
CA PHE A 300 22.20 -5.87 -16.58
C PHE A 300 22.76 -4.68 -15.80
N ASP A 301 23.56 -3.87 -16.47
CA ASP A 301 24.11 -2.61 -15.98
C ASP A 301 23.68 -1.47 -16.90
N ILE A 302 22.91 -0.53 -16.34
CA ILE A 302 22.40 0.67 -17.02
C ILE A 302 22.84 1.95 -16.31
N THR A 303 23.96 1.93 -15.59
CA THR A 303 24.47 3.10 -14.86
C THR A 303 24.90 4.26 -15.76
N ASP A 304 25.25 3.98 -17.01
CA ASP A 304 25.53 4.96 -18.05
C ASP A 304 24.28 5.68 -18.61
N HIS A 305 23.08 5.21 -18.23
CA HIS A 305 21.79 5.81 -18.57
C HIS A 305 21.03 6.15 -17.27
N PRO A 306 21.31 7.30 -16.64
CA PRO A 306 20.68 7.65 -15.39
C PRO A 306 19.15 7.62 -15.50
N THR A 307 18.50 6.91 -14.58
CA THR A 307 17.04 6.76 -14.56
C THR A 307 16.52 6.82 -13.11
N GLU A 308 15.36 7.43 -12.93
CA GLU A 308 14.70 7.47 -11.62
C GLU A 308 13.95 6.17 -11.29
N GLY A 309 13.82 5.25 -12.26
CA GLY A 309 13.21 3.95 -12.06
C GLY A 309 12.79 3.28 -13.36
N PHE A 310 12.50 2.00 -13.27
CA PHE A 310 11.96 1.17 -14.36
C PHE A 310 11.10 0.04 -13.77
N ASN A 311 10.24 -0.55 -14.59
CA ASN A 311 9.41 -1.69 -14.17
C ASN A 311 10.30 -2.91 -13.84
N LYS A 312 10.22 -3.35 -12.59
CA LYS A 312 11.05 -4.44 -12.03
C LYS A 312 10.83 -5.81 -12.68
N PHE A 313 9.75 -5.98 -13.43
CA PHE A 313 9.40 -7.24 -14.08
C PHE A 313 9.97 -7.35 -15.51
N ILE A 314 10.51 -6.26 -16.09
CA ILE A 314 11.10 -6.25 -17.42
C ILE A 314 12.13 -7.38 -17.61
N PRO A 315 13.07 -7.67 -16.68
CA PRO A 315 14.02 -8.77 -16.87
C PRO A 315 13.35 -10.12 -17.10
N TYR A 316 12.28 -10.40 -16.35
CA TYR A 316 11.55 -11.68 -16.47
C TYR A 316 10.63 -11.74 -17.69
N TYR A 317 10.16 -10.60 -18.18
CA TYR A 317 9.45 -10.49 -19.46
C TYR A 317 10.39 -10.84 -20.63
N LEU A 318 11.67 -10.41 -20.55
CA LEU A 318 12.67 -10.68 -21.55
C LEU A 318 13.22 -12.11 -21.45
N HIS A 319 13.36 -12.65 -20.25
CA HIS A 319 13.94 -13.96 -19.95
C HIS A 319 13.02 -14.73 -18.97
N PRO A 320 11.86 -15.25 -19.43
CA PRO A 320 10.84 -15.82 -18.54
C PRO A 320 11.28 -17.10 -17.82
N GLN A 321 12.32 -17.78 -18.31
CA GLN A 321 12.88 -18.99 -17.69
C GLN A 321 13.88 -18.70 -16.56
N ALA A 322 14.35 -17.47 -16.46
CA ALA A 322 15.32 -17.12 -15.42
C ALA A 322 14.68 -17.12 -14.03
N THR A 323 15.46 -17.51 -13.03
CA THR A 323 15.05 -17.54 -11.63
C THR A 323 15.32 -16.23 -10.92
N TYR A 324 16.45 -15.60 -11.21
CA TYR A 324 16.90 -14.38 -10.52
C TYR A 324 17.25 -13.27 -11.51
N SER A 325 17.14 -12.02 -11.05
CA SER A 325 17.65 -10.86 -11.77
C SER A 325 18.44 -9.93 -10.87
N ILE A 326 19.55 -9.42 -11.37
CA ILE A 326 20.37 -8.40 -10.74
C ILE A 326 20.48 -7.23 -11.70
N GLY A 327 19.97 -6.06 -11.30
CA GLY A 327 20.04 -4.84 -12.08
C GLY A 327 20.86 -3.77 -11.38
N LEU A 328 21.85 -3.23 -12.09
CA LEU A 328 22.60 -2.08 -11.62
C LEU A 328 22.12 -0.82 -12.34
N SER A 329 21.70 0.17 -11.58
CA SER A 329 21.16 1.43 -12.11
C SER A 329 21.65 2.62 -11.29
N LYS A 330 21.63 3.81 -11.89
CA LYS A 330 22.06 5.07 -11.27
C LYS A 330 20.98 6.12 -11.39
N SER A 331 20.77 6.85 -10.30
CA SER A 331 19.91 8.05 -10.26
C SER A 331 20.73 9.25 -9.78
N SER A 332 20.09 10.41 -9.69
CA SER A 332 20.72 11.65 -9.21
C SER A 332 21.30 11.54 -7.79
N PHE A 333 20.77 10.63 -6.95
CA PHE A 333 21.11 10.55 -5.53
C PHE A 333 21.73 9.20 -5.09
N ARG A 334 21.76 8.17 -5.95
CA ARG A 334 22.33 6.86 -5.60
C ARG A 334 22.70 6.02 -6.80
N THR A 335 23.62 5.06 -6.61
CA THR A 335 23.79 3.87 -7.43
C THR A 335 23.13 2.69 -6.72
N LYS A 336 22.27 1.94 -7.41
CA LYS A 336 21.43 0.90 -6.84
C LYS A 336 21.73 -0.45 -7.47
N VAL A 337 21.94 -1.46 -6.62
CA VAL A 337 21.88 -2.87 -7.00
C VAL A 337 20.52 -3.40 -6.58
N ALA A 338 19.70 -3.76 -7.57
CA ALA A 338 18.39 -4.38 -7.34
C ALA A 338 18.53 -5.88 -7.55
N VAL A 339 18.03 -6.68 -6.61
CA VAL A 339 18.09 -8.14 -6.66
C VAL A 339 16.67 -8.68 -6.54
N GLY A 340 16.25 -9.54 -7.47
CA GLY A 340 14.88 -10.06 -7.50
C GLY A 340 14.85 -11.53 -7.88
N SER A 341 13.75 -12.20 -7.51
CA SER A 341 13.40 -13.52 -8.02
C SER A 341 12.16 -13.44 -8.91
N ASN A 342 12.12 -14.28 -9.92
CA ASN A 342 11.00 -14.39 -10.85
C ASN A 342 9.75 -14.88 -10.12
N PRO A 343 8.65 -14.08 -10.06
CA PRO A 343 7.40 -14.51 -9.43
C PRO A 343 6.77 -15.74 -10.11
N TRP A 344 7.02 -15.93 -11.38
CA TRP A 344 6.44 -17.00 -12.20
C TRP A 344 7.37 -18.23 -12.32
N THR A 345 8.51 -18.25 -11.61
CA THR A 345 9.42 -19.40 -11.64
C THR A 345 8.76 -20.66 -11.10
N LYS A 346 9.10 -21.78 -11.72
CA LYS A 346 8.69 -23.12 -11.28
C LYS A 346 9.64 -23.72 -10.23
N ALA A 347 10.66 -22.97 -9.80
CA ALA A 347 11.59 -23.42 -8.79
C ALA A 347 10.90 -23.68 -7.46
N ASP A 348 11.34 -24.70 -6.74
CA ASP A 348 10.85 -25.02 -5.39
C ASP A 348 11.11 -23.84 -4.45
N PRO A 349 10.06 -23.25 -3.84
CA PRO A 349 10.22 -22.14 -2.91
C PRO A 349 11.19 -22.42 -1.75
N GLY A 350 11.26 -23.69 -1.29
CA GLY A 350 12.17 -24.10 -0.21
C GLY A 350 13.66 -24.13 -0.60
N LYS A 351 13.94 -24.12 -1.91
CA LYS A 351 15.31 -24.07 -2.44
C LYS A 351 15.73 -22.68 -2.89
N MET A 352 14.82 -21.71 -2.83
CA MET A 352 15.13 -20.34 -3.24
C MET A 352 16.05 -19.64 -2.25
N VAL A 353 16.99 -18.87 -2.78
CA VAL A 353 17.91 -18.07 -1.97
C VAL A 353 17.16 -16.89 -1.32
N ASN A 354 17.44 -16.64 -0.05
CA ASN A 354 16.93 -15.46 0.65
C ASN A 354 17.70 -14.20 0.19
N LEU A 355 17.08 -13.40 -0.66
CA LEU A 355 17.72 -12.24 -1.28
C LEU A 355 17.91 -11.07 -0.28
N ALA A 356 17.05 -10.95 0.76
CA ALA A 356 17.27 -9.98 1.82
C ALA A 356 18.58 -10.22 2.53
N ALA A 357 18.85 -11.49 2.94
CA ALA A 357 20.08 -11.84 3.62
C ALA A 357 21.35 -11.58 2.77
N ILE A 358 21.25 -11.69 1.44
CA ILE A 358 22.33 -11.26 0.53
C ILE A 358 22.52 -9.75 0.60
N CYS A 359 21.44 -8.97 0.43
CA CYS A 359 21.52 -7.52 0.41
C CYS A 359 22.02 -6.91 1.73
N GLU A 360 21.63 -7.49 2.85
CA GLU A 360 22.04 -7.07 4.20
C GLU A 360 23.57 -7.12 4.39
N ARG A 361 24.27 -8.06 3.77
CA ARG A 361 25.74 -8.14 3.81
C ARG A 361 26.44 -6.89 3.25
N TYR A 362 25.75 -6.15 2.37
CA TYR A 362 26.25 -4.93 1.73
C TYR A 362 25.54 -3.67 2.28
N GLY A 363 24.89 -3.77 3.43
CA GLY A 363 24.18 -2.64 4.04
C GLY A 363 22.84 -2.29 3.37
N GLY A 364 22.32 -3.19 2.55
CA GLY A 364 21.00 -3.11 1.93
C GLY A 364 19.93 -3.84 2.75
N GLY A 365 18.85 -4.24 2.08
CA GLY A 365 17.78 -5.00 2.70
C GLY A 365 16.71 -5.43 1.69
N GLY A 366 15.62 -6.01 2.19
CA GLY A 366 14.52 -6.49 1.35
C GLY A 366 13.67 -7.56 2.04
N HIS A 367 13.07 -8.40 1.21
CA HIS A 367 12.36 -9.61 1.59
C HIS A 367 13.06 -10.84 1.00
N ALA A 368 12.64 -12.01 1.40
CA ALA A 368 13.23 -13.26 0.90
C ALA A 368 13.28 -13.36 -0.64
N ARG A 369 12.33 -12.72 -1.34
CA ARG A 369 12.18 -12.79 -2.81
C ARG A 369 12.70 -11.55 -3.56
N VAL A 370 12.98 -10.45 -2.86
CA VAL A 370 13.42 -9.19 -3.45
C VAL A 370 14.26 -8.38 -2.47
N GLY A 371 15.33 -7.76 -2.96
CA GLY A 371 16.17 -6.88 -2.15
C GLY A 371 16.81 -5.78 -2.97
N ALA A 372 17.42 -4.83 -2.27
CA ALA A 372 18.19 -3.77 -2.89
C ALA A 372 19.30 -3.25 -1.98
N ILE A 373 20.37 -2.79 -2.63
CA ILE A 373 21.50 -2.12 -1.98
C ILE A 373 21.61 -0.73 -2.59
N SER A 374 21.77 0.28 -1.77
CA SER A 374 21.94 1.66 -2.22
C SER A 374 23.35 2.15 -1.86
N PHE A 375 24.12 2.52 -2.85
CA PHE A 375 25.42 3.14 -2.70
C PHE A 375 25.33 4.63 -3.03
N PRO A 376 26.17 5.50 -2.40
CA PRO A 376 26.35 6.86 -2.88
C PRO A 376 26.68 6.91 -4.38
N PRO A 377 26.28 7.97 -5.10
CA PRO A 377 26.51 8.05 -6.56
C PRO A 377 27.97 7.96 -6.99
N ASP A 378 28.92 8.34 -6.13
CA ASP A 378 30.36 8.28 -6.33
C ASP A 378 31.00 6.92 -6.04
N GLN A 379 30.21 5.95 -5.52
CA GLN A 379 30.67 4.59 -5.20
C GLN A 379 30.19 3.54 -6.21
N GLU A 380 30.09 3.92 -7.48
CA GLU A 380 29.61 3.05 -8.55
C GLU A 380 30.47 1.78 -8.71
N ASP A 381 31.80 1.88 -8.55
CA ASP A 381 32.70 0.71 -8.63
C ASP A 381 32.43 -0.31 -7.51
N LYS A 382 32.11 0.15 -6.31
CA LYS A 382 31.72 -0.74 -5.22
C LYS A 382 30.38 -1.43 -5.51
N ALA A 383 29.44 -0.70 -6.09
CA ALA A 383 28.15 -1.26 -6.48
C ALA A 383 28.33 -2.34 -7.57
N ARG A 384 29.23 -2.11 -8.56
CA ARG A 384 29.56 -3.09 -9.58
C ARG A 384 30.24 -4.34 -9.00
N ALA A 385 31.15 -4.16 -8.05
CA ALA A 385 31.82 -5.28 -7.40
C ALA A 385 30.79 -6.13 -6.63
N ALA A 386 29.94 -5.51 -5.81
CA ALA A 386 28.88 -6.20 -5.09
C ALA A 386 27.91 -6.93 -6.04
N ALA A 387 27.49 -6.27 -7.13
CA ALA A 387 26.60 -6.89 -8.12
C ALA A 387 27.22 -8.14 -8.75
N LYS A 388 28.52 -8.11 -9.11
CA LYS A 388 29.25 -9.28 -9.68
C LYS A 388 29.30 -10.44 -8.67
N GLU A 389 29.66 -10.18 -7.41
CA GLU A 389 29.70 -11.21 -6.37
C GLU A 389 28.32 -11.86 -6.18
N ILE A 390 27.24 -11.05 -6.15
CA ILE A 390 25.86 -11.53 -6.02
C ILE A 390 25.46 -12.38 -7.24
N VAL A 391 25.82 -11.97 -8.45
CA VAL A 391 25.54 -12.71 -9.67
C VAL A 391 26.19 -14.10 -9.61
N GLU A 392 27.48 -14.19 -9.27
CA GLU A 392 28.20 -15.47 -9.20
C GLU A 392 27.59 -16.37 -8.08
N GLU A 393 27.25 -15.79 -6.93
CA GLU A 393 26.60 -16.54 -5.85
C GLU A 393 25.23 -17.10 -6.29
N LEU A 394 24.40 -16.31 -6.97
CA LEU A 394 23.08 -16.74 -7.40
C LEU A 394 23.12 -17.75 -8.54
N ARG A 395 24.11 -17.64 -9.45
CA ARG A 395 24.37 -18.66 -10.46
C ARG A 395 24.75 -20.00 -9.84
N ALA A 396 25.66 -19.98 -8.87
CA ALA A 396 26.12 -21.20 -8.19
C ALA A 396 25.02 -21.87 -7.34
N LYS A 397 24.02 -21.11 -6.88
CA LYS A 397 22.94 -21.59 -6.00
C LYS A 397 21.58 -21.70 -6.73
N ASN A 398 21.53 -21.57 -8.05
CA ASN A 398 20.27 -21.61 -8.78
C ASN A 398 19.64 -23.01 -8.68
N PRO A 399 18.39 -23.12 -8.17
CA PRO A 399 17.74 -24.42 -7.97
C PRO A 399 17.31 -25.13 -9.27
N ILE A 400 17.44 -24.45 -10.43
CA ILE A 400 17.07 -24.99 -11.75
C ILE A 400 18.34 -25.33 -12.58
N ALA A 401 19.53 -24.93 -12.12
CA ALA A 401 20.80 -25.20 -12.79
C ALA A 401 21.24 -26.66 -12.64
#